data_58bb9c9c01f836574691d0488aff78f9
#
_entry.id   58bb9c9c01f836574691d0488aff78f9
#
_cell.length_a   1.000
_cell.length_b   1.000
_cell.length_c   1.000
_cell.angle_alpha   90.00
_cell.angle_beta   90.00
_cell.angle_gamma   90.00
#
_symmetry.space_group_name_H-M   'P 1'
#
loop_
_entity.id
_entity.type
_entity.pdbx_description
1 polymer ?
#
loop_
_entity_poly.entity_id
_entity_poly.type
_entity_poly.pdbx_seq_one_letter_code
_entity_poly.pdbx_strand_id
1 'polypeptide(L)'
;LYVLGGAKLKTVTCDTYNEMAKNMKDYVYKSMWAEDTKDLNGTNDVDDMVSGYIRTDKASISFNGAWAQNIGEDEMFVDFLGDKGGVRLHYCKDFEWWTVEDGALMKKQPLYKIPDMYQKEDEAFLAAIETGEHTKTHIDNILESAKLLQALYDSAEQRKELSF
;
A
#
# COMPACT_ATOMS: atom_id res chain seq x y z
N LEU A 1 4.08 -7.64 -2.23
CA LEU A 1 4.87 -8.84 -2.56
C LEU A 1 4.05 -9.88 -3.34
N TYR A 2 2.80 -10.12 -2.93
CA TYR A 2 1.91 -11.07 -3.62
C TYR A 2 1.70 -10.74 -5.11
N VAL A 3 1.35 -9.50 -5.43
CA VAL A 3 1.11 -9.04 -6.81
C VAL A 3 2.37 -9.22 -7.70
N LEU A 4 3.55 -9.16 -7.10
CA LEU A 4 4.83 -9.44 -7.76
C LEU A 4 5.14 -10.95 -7.86
N GLY A 5 4.16 -11.82 -7.66
CA GLY A 5 4.33 -13.27 -7.75
C GLY A 5 5.24 -13.85 -6.67
N GLY A 6 5.08 -13.41 -5.42
CA GLY A 6 5.87 -13.87 -4.28
C GLY A 6 7.32 -13.40 -4.33
N ALA A 7 7.55 -12.13 -4.63
CA ALA A 7 8.88 -11.54 -4.64
C ALA A 7 9.53 -11.62 -3.25
N LYS A 8 10.83 -11.95 -3.21
CA LYS A 8 11.63 -12.06 -1.99
C LYS A 8 12.36 -10.77 -1.71
N LEU A 9 12.35 -10.35 -0.46
CA LEU A 9 13.07 -9.17 0.01
C LEU A 9 14.57 -9.33 -0.18
N LYS A 10 15.24 -8.23 -0.52
CA LYS A 10 16.69 -8.10 -0.59
C LYS A 10 17.18 -7.00 0.33
N THR A 11 16.71 -5.78 0.13
CA THR A 11 17.04 -4.67 1.02
C THR A 11 15.82 -3.77 1.22
N VAL A 12 15.78 -3.09 2.35
CA VAL A 12 14.81 -2.03 2.66
C VAL A 12 15.52 -0.82 3.24
N THR A 13 15.05 0.36 2.87
CA THR A 13 15.40 1.61 3.53
C THR A 13 14.13 2.43 3.73
N CYS A 14 13.99 3.05 4.89
CA CYS A 14 12.76 3.75 5.28
C CYS A 14 13.07 4.87 6.26
N ASP A 15 12.28 5.93 6.16
CA ASP A 15 12.15 6.97 7.17
C ASP A 15 10.68 7.11 7.56
N THR A 16 10.42 7.32 8.84
CA THR A 16 9.10 7.64 9.38
C THR A 16 9.12 9.00 10.05
N TYR A 17 7.97 9.66 10.08
CA TYR A 17 7.82 11.00 10.63
C TYR A 17 6.56 11.06 11.49
N ASN A 18 6.66 11.79 12.60
CA ASN A 18 5.55 12.13 13.47
C ASN A 18 5.62 13.65 13.74
N GLU A 19 5.15 14.44 12.79
CA GLU A 19 5.26 15.91 12.88
C GLU A 19 3.89 16.59 12.85
N MET A 20 2.96 16.11 12.03
CA MET A 20 1.64 16.74 11.85
C MET A 20 0.80 16.62 13.11
N ALA A 21 0.82 15.44 13.73
CA ALA A 21 0.02 15.14 14.91
C ALA A 21 0.48 15.87 16.18
N LYS A 22 1.70 16.39 16.22
CA LYS A 22 2.21 17.20 17.34
C LYS A 22 1.43 18.51 17.52
N ASN A 23 0.83 19.01 16.45
CA ASN A 23 0.09 20.28 16.40
C ASN A 23 -1.34 20.09 15.94
N MET A 24 -2.08 19.16 16.55
CA MET A 24 -3.47 18.85 16.18
C MET A 24 -4.41 20.06 16.18
N LYS A 25 -4.07 21.14 16.90
CA LYS A 25 -4.84 22.38 16.91
C LYS A 25 -4.81 23.10 15.55
N ASP A 26 -3.69 22.98 14.85
CA ASP A 26 -3.45 23.63 13.56
C ASP A 26 -3.85 22.74 12.39
N TYR A 27 -4.24 21.48 12.69
CA TYR A 27 -4.53 20.49 11.69
C TYR A 27 -6.05 20.33 11.51
N VAL A 28 -6.51 20.45 10.26
CA VAL A 28 -7.90 20.16 9.88
C VAL A 28 -8.00 18.69 9.47
N TYR A 29 -8.62 17.90 10.33
CA TYR A 29 -8.81 16.48 10.10
C TYR A 29 -10.24 16.18 9.68
N LYS A 30 -10.42 15.41 8.62
CA LYS A 30 -11.70 14.87 8.19
C LYS A 30 -11.59 13.35 8.10
N SER A 31 -12.20 12.65 9.03
CA SER A 31 -12.26 11.19 8.99
C SER A 31 -13.40 10.72 8.07
N MET A 32 -13.16 9.65 7.31
CA MET A 32 -14.22 8.94 6.61
C MET A 32 -14.89 7.86 7.48
N TRP A 33 -14.37 7.58 8.69
CA TRP A 33 -14.78 6.46 9.53
C TRP A 33 -15.33 6.86 10.90
N ALA A 34 -15.12 8.08 11.34
CA ALA A 34 -15.54 8.56 12.65
C ALA A 34 -16.04 9.99 12.60
N GLU A 35 -16.97 10.33 13.50
CA GLU A 35 -17.33 11.71 13.73
C GLU A 35 -16.14 12.50 14.29
N ASP A 36 -16.05 13.77 13.91
CA ASP A 36 -14.98 14.69 14.32
C ASP A 36 -15.05 15.00 15.82
N THR A 37 -14.65 14.06 16.65
CA THR A 37 -14.41 14.32 18.08
C THR A 37 -12.92 14.55 18.26
N LYS A 38 -12.49 15.80 18.28
CA LYS A 38 -11.08 16.15 18.55
C LYS A 38 -10.85 16.18 20.04
N ASP A 39 -10.13 15.21 20.57
CA ASP A 39 -9.48 15.38 21.85
C ASP A 39 -8.13 16.10 21.62
N LEU A 40 -8.16 17.42 21.76
CA LEU A 40 -6.98 18.25 21.61
C LEU A 40 -5.93 18.06 22.73
N ASN A 41 -6.25 17.29 23.76
CA ASN A 41 -5.37 16.98 24.88
C ASN A 41 -4.83 15.54 24.82
N GLY A 42 -5.27 14.78 23.83
CA GLY A 42 -4.77 13.42 23.60
C GLY A 42 -3.29 13.41 23.21
N THR A 43 -2.61 12.32 23.50
CA THR A 43 -1.25 12.04 23.02
C THR A 43 -1.36 11.28 21.71
N ASN A 44 -0.65 11.73 20.68
CA ASN A 44 -0.47 11.00 19.43
C ASN A 44 1.01 10.65 19.29
N ASP A 45 1.32 9.36 19.38
CA ASP A 45 2.68 8.81 19.31
C ASP A 45 2.89 7.89 18.09
N VAL A 46 1.94 7.91 17.14
CA VAL A 46 2.06 7.16 15.89
C VAL A 46 2.64 8.01 14.77
N ASP A 47 3.32 7.36 13.84
CA ASP A 47 3.84 8.03 12.66
C ASP A 47 2.70 8.54 11.77
N ASP A 48 2.87 9.74 11.24
CA ASP A 48 1.92 10.38 10.32
C ASP A 48 2.34 10.27 8.86
N MET A 49 3.62 10.03 8.59
CA MET A 49 4.16 9.88 7.25
C MET A 49 5.28 8.83 7.21
N VAL A 50 5.35 8.12 6.11
CA VAL A 50 6.41 7.16 5.78
C VAL A 50 6.92 7.38 4.37
N SER A 51 8.22 7.23 4.16
CA SER A 51 8.85 7.22 2.85
C SER A 51 9.93 6.14 2.79
N GLY A 52 9.99 5.38 1.71
CA GLY A 52 10.94 4.30 1.65
C GLY A 52 11.17 3.69 0.27
N TYR A 53 12.15 2.80 0.25
CA TYR A 53 12.55 2.06 -0.93
C TYR A 53 12.87 0.61 -0.58
N ILE A 54 12.29 -0.32 -1.35
CA ILE A 54 12.44 -1.74 -1.14
C ILE A 54 13.00 -2.36 -2.41
N ARG A 55 14.05 -3.17 -2.29
CA ARG A 55 14.53 -4.02 -3.37
C ARG A 55 14.09 -5.46 -3.13
N THR A 56 13.62 -6.09 -4.18
CA THR A 56 13.29 -7.51 -4.20
C THR A 56 14.08 -8.22 -5.30
N ASP A 57 13.94 -9.52 -5.37
CA ASP A 57 14.51 -10.33 -6.47
C ASP A 57 13.81 -10.12 -7.82
N LYS A 58 12.65 -9.43 -7.85
CA LYS A 58 11.84 -9.22 -9.06
C LYS A 58 11.62 -7.77 -9.44
N ALA A 59 11.57 -6.87 -8.47
CA ALA A 59 11.26 -5.47 -8.70
C ALA A 59 11.82 -4.59 -7.58
N SER A 60 11.88 -3.30 -7.84
CA SER A 60 12.08 -2.27 -6.83
C SER A 60 10.77 -1.55 -6.56
N ILE A 61 10.53 -1.17 -5.31
CA ILE A 61 9.34 -0.46 -4.88
C ILE A 61 9.79 0.83 -4.21
N SER A 62 9.38 1.95 -4.78
CA SER A 62 9.45 3.27 -4.13
C SER A 62 8.06 3.58 -3.58
N PHE A 63 7.98 3.98 -2.33
CA PHE A 63 6.69 4.30 -1.73
C PHE A 63 6.79 5.49 -0.80
N ASN A 64 5.70 6.19 -0.70
CA ASN A 64 5.42 7.12 0.37
C ASN A 64 3.95 6.99 0.75
N GLY A 65 3.62 7.38 1.96
CA GLY A 65 2.25 7.37 2.44
C GLY A 65 2.14 8.23 3.68
N ALA A 66 0.97 8.81 3.85
CA ALA A 66 0.65 9.56 5.05
C ALA A 66 -0.85 9.46 5.30
N TRP A 67 -1.23 9.48 6.57
CA TRP A 67 -2.61 9.74 6.93
C TRP A 67 -2.86 11.26 7.06
N ALA A 68 -1.78 12.05 7.15
CA ALA A 68 -1.81 13.50 7.22
C ALA A 68 -0.60 14.11 6.51
N GLN A 69 -0.84 14.99 5.55
CA GLN A 69 0.20 15.80 4.93
C GLN A 69 -0.40 17.04 4.27
N ASN A 70 0.43 18.08 4.11
CA ASN A 70 0.02 19.31 3.44
C ASN A 70 0.06 19.14 1.91
N ILE A 71 -0.95 18.46 1.37
CA ILE A 71 -1.12 18.22 -0.06
C ILE A 71 -2.50 18.69 -0.51
N GLY A 72 -2.64 19.10 -1.78
CA GLY A 72 -3.87 19.69 -2.28
C GLY A 72 -5.03 18.72 -2.44
N GLU A 73 -4.78 17.46 -2.75
CA GLU A 73 -5.80 16.43 -2.99
C GLU A 73 -5.35 15.10 -2.40
N ASP A 74 -6.31 14.34 -1.89
CA ASP A 74 -6.06 12.97 -1.43
C ASP A 74 -5.90 12.03 -2.62
N GLU A 75 -4.77 11.36 -2.68
CA GLU A 75 -4.48 10.36 -3.71
C GLU A 75 -4.05 9.03 -3.09
N MET A 76 -4.67 7.95 -3.56
CA MET A 76 -4.19 6.59 -3.29
C MET A 76 -4.07 5.83 -4.61
N PHE A 77 -2.84 5.53 -4.99
CA PHE A 77 -2.55 4.79 -6.22
C PHE A 77 -1.33 3.90 -6.10
N VAL A 78 -1.23 2.95 -7.01
CA VAL A 78 -0.03 2.13 -7.20
C VAL A 78 0.29 2.10 -8.69
N ASP A 79 1.52 2.48 -9.03
CA ASP A 79 2.05 2.36 -10.38
C ASP A 79 2.88 1.07 -10.51
N PHE A 80 2.53 0.26 -11.48
CA PHE A 80 3.33 -0.89 -11.91
C PHE A 80 3.98 -0.52 -13.24
N LEU A 81 5.30 -0.38 -13.22
CA LEU A 81 6.08 0.00 -14.39
C LEU A 81 6.90 -1.20 -14.88
N GLY A 82 6.53 -1.74 -16.01
CA GLY A 82 7.18 -2.88 -16.62
C GLY A 82 7.70 -2.59 -18.03
N ASP A 83 8.53 -3.48 -18.54
CA ASP A 83 9.14 -3.40 -19.88
C ASP A 83 8.13 -3.60 -21.02
N LYS A 84 6.98 -4.23 -20.76
CA LYS A 84 5.92 -4.49 -21.74
C LYS A 84 4.70 -3.61 -21.58
N GLY A 85 4.68 -2.77 -20.57
CA GLY A 85 3.59 -1.87 -20.28
C GLY A 85 3.56 -1.40 -18.85
N GLY A 86 2.62 -0.52 -18.53
CA GLY A 86 2.42 0.02 -17.20
C GLY A 86 0.96 -0.02 -16.79
N VAL A 87 0.72 -0.08 -15.50
CA VAL A 87 -0.62 0.01 -14.92
C VAL A 87 -0.60 1.01 -13.77
N ARG A 88 -1.53 1.96 -13.78
CA ARG A 88 -1.87 2.73 -12.59
C ARG A 88 -3.18 2.21 -12.02
N LEU A 89 -3.12 1.75 -10.79
CA LEU A 89 -4.28 1.34 -10.02
C LEU A 89 -4.66 2.46 -9.06
N HIS A 90 -5.85 3.02 -9.22
CA HIS A 90 -6.45 3.92 -8.24
C HIS A 90 -7.21 3.09 -7.22
N TYR A 91 -6.87 3.26 -5.94
CA TYR A 91 -7.44 2.43 -4.88
C TYR A 91 -8.97 2.55 -4.82
N CYS A 92 -9.66 1.41 -4.82
CA CYS A 92 -11.12 1.29 -4.81
C CYS A 92 -11.85 2.03 -5.96
N LYS A 93 -11.17 2.35 -7.06
CA LYS A 93 -11.78 3.02 -8.20
C LYS A 93 -11.58 2.21 -9.47
N ASP A 94 -10.63 2.60 -10.27
CA ASP A 94 -10.34 2.04 -11.58
C ASP A 94 -8.84 1.80 -11.75
N PHE A 95 -8.44 1.29 -12.90
CA PHE A 95 -7.06 1.28 -13.29
C PHE A 95 -6.90 1.67 -14.76
N GLU A 96 -5.75 2.23 -15.06
CA GLU A 96 -5.33 2.58 -16.40
C GLU A 96 -4.17 1.68 -16.80
N TRP A 97 -4.19 1.23 -18.04
CA TRP A 97 -3.15 0.40 -18.61
C TRP A 97 -2.55 1.06 -19.84
N TRP A 98 -1.22 1.15 -19.88
CA TRP A 98 -0.46 1.66 -21.01
C TRP A 98 0.35 0.52 -21.65
N THR A 99 0.31 0.45 -22.96
CA THR A 99 1.06 -0.51 -23.78
C THR A 99 1.44 0.12 -25.11
N VAL A 100 2.37 -0.50 -25.83
CA VAL A 100 2.72 -0.07 -27.18
C VAL A 100 2.09 -1.02 -28.19
N GLU A 101 1.32 -0.48 -29.13
CA GLU A 101 0.71 -1.22 -30.24
C GLU A 101 1.00 -0.46 -31.55
N ASP A 102 1.51 -1.16 -32.54
CA ASP A 102 1.87 -0.61 -33.86
C ASP A 102 2.75 0.66 -33.78
N GLY A 103 3.66 0.69 -32.82
CA GLY A 103 4.58 1.81 -32.60
C GLY A 103 3.98 3.02 -31.87
N ALA A 104 2.72 2.96 -31.44
CA ALA A 104 2.04 4.01 -30.69
C ALA A 104 1.84 3.62 -29.23
N LEU A 105 2.06 4.57 -28.32
CA LEU A 105 1.68 4.41 -26.92
C LEU A 105 0.17 4.48 -26.79
N MET A 106 -0.43 3.40 -26.33
CA MET A 106 -1.87 3.27 -26.11
C MET A 106 -2.21 3.36 -24.63
N LYS A 107 -3.28 4.10 -24.33
CA LYS A 107 -3.91 4.11 -23.01
C LYS A 107 -5.23 3.34 -23.11
N LYS A 108 -5.42 2.35 -22.24
CA LYS A 108 -6.63 1.56 -22.14
C LYS A 108 -7.19 1.66 -20.73
N GLN A 109 -8.50 1.82 -20.63
CA GLN A 109 -9.21 1.83 -19.36
C GLN A 109 -10.32 0.79 -19.43
N PRO A 110 -10.19 -0.35 -18.74
CA PRO A 110 -11.22 -1.36 -18.71
C PRO A 110 -12.49 -0.84 -18.04
N LEU A 111 -13.62 -1.11 -18.66
CA LEU A 111 -14.93 -0.84 -18.09
C LEU A 111 -15.44 -2.09 -17.41
N TYR A 112 -15.51 -2.08 -16.09
CA TYR A 112 -16.04 -3.19 -15.30
C TYR A 112 -16.81 -2.69 -14.08
N LYS A 113 -17.70 -3.54 -13.57
CA LYS A 113 -18.37 -3.27 -12.31
C LYS A 113 -17.52 -3.86 -11.19
N ILE A 114 -17.15 -3.02 -10.24
CA ILE A 114 -16.46 -3.50 -9.01
C ILE A 114 -17.43 -4.44 -8.28
N PRO A 115 -17.04 -5.70 -8.02
CA PRO A 115 -17.86 -6.61 -7.26
C PRO A 115 -17.93 -6.18 -5.79
N ASP A 116 -18.89 -6.72 -5.05
CA ASP A 116 -18.87 -6.62 -3.61
C ASP A 116 -17.63 -7.38 -3.07
N MET A 117 -16.66 -6.62 -2.59
CA MET A 117 -15.38 -7.15 -2.14
C MET A 117 -15.53 -8.01 -0.89
N TYR A 118 -16.43 -7.64 0.02
CA TYR A 118 -16.69 -8.39 1.25
C TYR A 118 -17.36 -9.72 0.93
N GLN A 119 -18.36 -9.71 0.05
CA GLN A 119 -18.97 -10.95 -0.40
C GLN A 119 -17.95 -11.90 -1.04
N LYS A 120 -17.01 -11.37 -1.86
CA LYS A 120 -15.95 -12.18 -2.48
C LYS A 120 -14.94 -12.71 -1.48
N GLU A 121 -14.66 -11.99 -0.43
CA GLU A 121 -13.83 -12.44 0.68
C GLU A 121 -14.49 -13.62 1.41
N ASP A 122 -15.76 -13.47 1.78
CA ASP A 122 -16.54 -14.52 2.45
C ASP A 122 -16.67 -15.77 1.58
N GLU A 123 -16.99 -15.62 0.29
CA GLU A 123 -17.06 -16.73 -0.66
C GLU A 123 -15.73 -17.50 -0.75
N ALA A 124 -14.61 -16.77 -0.80
CA ALA A 124 -13.28 -17.39 -0.87
C ALA A 124 -12.92 -18.12 0.44
N PHE A 125 -13.30 -17.58 1.58
CA PHE A 125 -13.08 -18.21 2.88
C PHE A 125 -13.90 -19.50 3.03
N LEU A 126 -15.19 -19.46 2.68
CA LEU A 126 -16.05 -20.64 2.70
C LEU A 126 -15.55 -21.75 1.77
N ALA A 127 -15.14 -21.38 0.55
CA ALA A 127 -14.55 -22.34 -0.39
C ALA A 127 -13.27 -22.98 0.17
N ALA A 128 -12.43 -22.21 0.88
CA ALA A 128 -11.23 -22.75 1.52
C ALA A 128 -11.56 -23.76 2.64
N ILE A 129 -12.64 -23.53 3.40
CA ILE A 129 -13.11 -24.49 4.41
C ILE A 129 -13.59 -25.78 3.74
N GLU A 130 -14.37 -25.68 2.66
CA GLU A 130 -14.94 -26.82 1.96
C GLU A 130 -13.90 -27.68 1.24
N THR A 131 -12.92 -27.04 0.60
CA THR A 131 -11.90 -27.73 -0.19
C THR A 131 -10.66 -28.12 0.62
N GLY A 132 -10.42 -27.48 1.75
CA GLY A 132 -9.17 -27.59 2.50
C GLY A 132 -7.98 -26.87 1.83
N GLU A 133 -8.22 -26.13 0.75
CA GLU A 133 -7.18 -25.33 0.07
C GLU A 133 -7.03 -23.97 0.72
N HIS A 134 -5.79 -23.53 0.87
CA HIS A 134 -5.49 -22.23 1.46
C HIS A 134 -5.89 -21.08 0.53
N THR A 135 -6.49 -20.03 1.08
CA THR A 135 -6.72 -18.78 0.36
C THR A 135 -5.40 -18.09 0.02
N LYS A 136 -5.45 -17.18 -0.93
CA LYS A 136 -4.30 -16.33 -1.28
C LYS A 136 -3.83 -15.45 -0.12
N THR A 137 -4.73 -15.16 0.81
CA THR A 137 -4.49 -14.39 2.05
C THR A 137 -4.17 -15.28 3.25
N HIS A 138 -3.76 -16.53 3.03
CA HIS A 138 -3.36 -17.42 4.09
C HIS A 138 -2.20 -16.82 4.91
N ILE A 139 -2.17 -17.15 6.20
CA ILE A 139 -1.22 -16.58 7.16
C ILE A 139 0.25 -16.70 6.70
N ASP A 140 0.63 -17.80 6.08
CA ASP A 140 2.00 -18.00 5.58
C ASP A 140 2.40 -16.95 4.52
N ASN A 141 1.45 -16.50 3.70
CA ASN A 141 1.68 -15.44 2.72
C ASN A 141 1.75 -14.06 3.38
N ILE A 142 1.04 -13.87 4.50
CA ILE A 142 0.99 -12.60 5.23
C ILE A 142 2.26 -12.40 6.08
N LEU A 143 2.87 -13.46 6.57
CA LEU A 143 4.10 -13.39 7.38
C LEU A 143 5.22 -12.62 6.69
N GLU A 144 5.39 -12.78 5.38
CA GLU A 144 6.41 -12.02 4.63
C GLU A 144 6.09 -10.52 4.58
N SER A 145 4.82 -10.15 4.56
CA SER A 145 4.41 -8.74 4.65
C SER A 145 4.62 -8.18 6.05
N ALA A 146 4.37 -8.96 7.09
CA ALA A 146 4.64 -8.56 8.47
C ALA A 146 6.14 -8.35 8.72
N LYS A 147 7.00 -9.26 8.20
CA LYS A 147 8.47 -9.10 8.25
C LYS A 147 8.93 -7.84 7.54
N LEU A 148 8.33 -7.54 6.38
CA LEU A 148 8.63 -6.32 5.63
C LEU A 148 8.27 -5.08 6.45
N LEU A 149 7.08 -5.03 7.05
CA LEU A 149 6.66 -3.91 7.88
C LEU A 149 7.61 -3.69 9.06
N GLN A 150 7.98 -4.76 9.77
CA GLN A 150 8.95 -4.66 10.87
C GLN A 150 10.30 -4.13 10.38
N ALA A 151 10.77 -4.63 9.25
CA ALA A 151 12.04 -4.19 8.68
C ALA A 151 12.04 -2.71 8.25
N LEU A 152 10.91 -2.19 7.80
CA LEU A 152 10.78 -0.77 7.50
C LEU A 152 10.91 0.09 8.77
N TYR A 153 10.26 -0.30 9.87
CA TYR A 153 10.43 0.36 11.17
C TYR A 153 11.87 0.25 11.68
N ASP A 154 12.46 -0.93 11.63
CA ASP A 154 13.85 -1.14 12.07
C ASP A 154 14.83 -0.31 11.25
N SER A 155 14.60 -0.15 9.93
CA SER A 155 15.39 0.68 9.05
C SER A 155 15.27 2.17 9.42
N ALA A 156 14.05 2.64 9.67
CA ALA A 156 13.80 4.02 10.07
C ALA A 156 14.45 4.36 11.41
N GLU A 157 14.31 3.47 12.42
CA GLU A 157 14.90 3.65 13.74
C GLU A 157 16.44 3.70 13.66
N GLN A 158 17.04 2.75 12.90
CA GLN A 158 18.48 2.64 12.77
C GLN A 158 19.08 3.61 11.73
N ARG A 159 18.24 4.29 10.96
CA ARG A 159 18.61 5.20 9.86
C ARG A 159 19.62 4.58 8.89
N LYS A 160 19.36 3.34 8.49
CA LYS A 160 20.20 2.61 7.55
C LYS A 160 19.44 1.60 6.71
N GLU A 161 20.01 1.23 5.56
CA GLU A 161 19.52 0.10 4.77
C GLU A 161 19.72 -1.22 5.55
N LEU A 162 18.70 -2.07 5.55
CA LEU A 162 18.75 -3.43 6.06
C LEU A 162 18.74 -4.43 4.90
N SER A 163 19.48 -5.53 5.06
CA SER A 163 19.58 -6.62 4.08
C SER A 163 19.00 -7.92 4.64
N PHE A 164 18.47 -8.79 3.74
CA PHE A 164 17.83 -10.08 4.02
C PHE A 164 18.49 -11.23 3.29
#